data_c7226b24a50d52a930f38660d997fb2a
#
_entry.id   c7226b24a50d52a930f38660d997fb2a
#
_cell.length_a   1.000
_cell.length_b   1.000
_cell.length_c   1.000
_cell.angle_alpha   90.00
_cell.angle_beta   90.00
_cell.angle_gamma   90.00
#
_symmetry.space_group_name_H-M   'P 1'
#
loop_
_entity.id
_entity.type
_entity.pdbx_description
1 polymer ?
#
loop_
_entity_poly.entity_id
_entity_poly.type
_entity_poly.pdbx_seq_one_letter_code
_entity_poly.pdbx_strand_id
1 'polypeptide(L)'
;MKTIILFFLIQGIVLAQKPPYDVFPDAEPPYYRVRYEAKQVGDLAFPVKFTIWIPEEVNTLRGIIVHQHGCGEGSCKSGLTGAWDLHWQALARKHDCALMAPSYEQPQKANCQLWCDPRNGSDDAFRQSLVDLGKLSGHPELATIPWALWGHSGGGHWAGGMVMLHPDRIIAAWLRSGVPYLQTNPDRPDIKAHQLPRQALEVPIMCNLGTKEGYSDKSGRFARVWPANLAFFETISAQQGRIAYSIAPLTSHECGNQRYLAIPRF
;
A
#
# COMPACT_ATOMS: atom_id res chain seq x y z
N MET A 1 65.55 21.62 -23.33
CA MET A 1 64.26 22.08 -22.72
C MET A 1 63.32 20.92 -22.75
N LYS A 2 63.01 20.36 -21.60
CA LYS A 2 61.99 19.27 -21.45
C LYS A 2 60.70 19.91 -20.91
N THR A 3 59.68 19.93 -21.76
CA THR A 3 58.40 20.47 -21.42
C THR A 3 57.65 19.42 -20.58
N ILE A 4 57.39 19.70 -19.30
CA ILE A 4 56.58 18.88 -18.41
C ILE A 4 55.13 19.30 -18.62
N ILE A 5 54.31 18.40 -19.17
CA ILE A 5 52.83 18.58 -19.26
C ILE A 5 52.23 18.07 -17.96
N LEU A 6 51.69 18.98 -17.17
CA LEU A 6 51.03 18.67 -15.92
C LEU A 6 49.56 18.35 -16.24
N PHE A 7 49.16 17.07 -16.11
CA PHE A 7 47.74 16.65 -16.21
C PHE A 7 47.04 16.96 -14.87
N PHE A 8 46.19 17.94 -14.86
CA PHE A 8 45.24 18.14 -13.78
C PHE A 8 44.10 17.12 -13.90
N LEU A 9 44.10 16.10 -13.06
CA LEU A 9 42.96 15.25 -12.83
C LEU A 9 41.91 16.06 -12.07
N ILE A 10 40.90 16.57 -12.78
CA ILE A 10 39.70 17.09 -12.17
C ILE A 10 38.91 15.88 -11.66
N GLN A 11 39.06 15.55 -10.38
CA GLN A 11 38.15 14.65 -9.69
C GLN A 11 36.79 15.39 -9.59
N GLY A 12 35.90 15.10 -10.53
CA GLY A 12 34.52 15.49 -10.43
C GLY A 12 33.94 14.83 -9.16
N ILE A 13 33.58 15.64 -8.17
CA ILE A 13 32.78 15.19 -7.05
C ILE A 13 31.46 14.77 -7.66
N VAL A 14 31.28 13.46 -7.84
CA VAL A 14 29.96 12.87 -8.10
C VAL A 14 29.17 13.12 -6.83
N LEU A 15 28.42 14.21 -6.82
CA LEU A 15 27.39 14.40 -5.82
C LEU A 15 26.48 13.18 -5.93
N ALA A 16 26.56 12.29 -4.93
CA ALA A 16 25.65 11.15 -4.85
C ALA A 16 24.24 11.72 -5.01
N GLN A 17 23.56 11.32 -6.09
CA GLN A 17 22.16 11.70 -6.28
C GLN A 17 21.43 11.29 -5.01
N LYS A 18 20.80 12.27 -4.35
CA LYS A 18 19.96 11.97 -3.20
C LYS A 18 18.96 10.90 -3.59
N PRO A 19 18.66 9.95 -2.69
CA PRO A 19 17.68 8.93 -2.98
C PRO A 19 16.39 9.54 -3.53
N PRO A 20 15.71 8.89 -4.50
CA PRO A 20 14.53 9.46 -5.17
C PRO A 20 13.36 9.81 -4.24
N TYR A 21 13.43 9.50 -2.95
CA TYR A 21 12.47 10.01 -1.94
C TYR A 21 12.51 11.54 -1.77
N ASP A 22 13.60 12.18 -2.17
CA ASP A 22 13.77 13.62 -2.01
C ASP A 22 13.27 14.42 -3.21
N VAL A 23 12.97 13.74 -4.32
CA VAL A 23 12.46 14.36 -5.56
C VAL A 23 11.03 13.88 -5.77
N PHE A 24 10.11 14.57 -5.12
CA PHE A 24 8.69 14.38 -5.36
C PHE A 24 8.19 15.33 -6.44
N PRO A 25 7.20 14.92 -7.23
CA PRO A 25 6.33 15.90 -7.85
C PRO A 25 5.74 16.77 -6.74
N ASP A 26 5.71 18.08 -6.92
CA ASP A 26 5.06 18.98 -6.00
C ASP A 26 3.59 18.59 -5.88
N ALA A 27 3.05 18.67 -4.67
CA ALA A 27 1.65 18.37 -4.43
C ALA A 27 0.86 19.69 -4.52
N GLU A 28 0.67 20.16 -5.75
CA GLU A 28 -0.25 21.26 -6.07
C GLU A 28 -1.61 20.71 -6.50
N PRO A 29 -2.70 21.41 -6.29
CA PRO A 29 -4.01 20.96 -6.74
C PRO A 29 -3.97 20.47 -8.19
N PRO A 30 -4.59 19.35 -8.52
CA PRO A 30 -5.52 18.53 -7.71
C PRO A 30 -4.86 17.52 -6.77
N TYR A 31 -3.57 17.65 -6.50
CA TYR A 31 -2.83 16.80 -5.56
C TYR A 31 -2.60 17.54 -4.25
N TYR A 32 -2.76 16.83 -3.12
CA TYR A 32 -2.55 17.35 -1.78
C TYR A 32 -1.71 16.34 -0.99
N ARG A 33 -0.87 16.82 -0.07
CA ARG A 33 0.02 15.96 0.71
C ARG A 33 0.14 16.43 2.14
N VAL A 34 0.12 15.45 3.04
CA VAL A 34 0.56 15.62 4.43
C VAL A 34 1.69 14.65 4.73
N ARG A 35 2.56 15.01 5.67
CA ARG A 35 3.67 14.18 6.12
C ARG A 35 3.69 14.16 7.64
N TYR A 36 3.94 12.98 8.19
CA TYR A 36 4.15 12.79 9.62
C TYR A 36 5.52 12.20 9.87
N GLU A 37 6.18 12.67 10.93
CA GLU A 37 7.40 12.08 11.44
C GLU A 37 7.10 10.83 12.26
N ALA A 38 8.13 9.99 12.47
CA ALA A 38 8.03 8.86 13.38
C ALA A 38 7.53 9.33 14.75
N LYS A 39 6.59 8.60 15.35
CA LYS A 39 5.95 8.89 16.65
C LYS A 39 5.21 10.24 16.73
N GLN A 40 4.99 10.91 15.65
CA GLN A 40 4.18 12.13 15.63
C GLN A 40 2.68 11.83 15.80
N VAL A 41 2.24 10.70 15.26
CA VAL A 41 0.86 10.21 15.39
C VAL A 41 0.90 8.76 15.87
N GLY A 42 0.36 8.51 17.04
CA GLY A 42 0.40 7.17 17.66
C GLY A 42 1.82 6.58 17.73
N ASP A 43 1.90 5.27 17.55
CA ASP A 43 3.16 4.51 17.56
C ASP A 43 3.84 4.40 16.18
N LEU A 44 3.54 5.30 15.26
CA LEU A 44 4.10 5.34 13.91
C LEU A 44 5.64 5.18 13.93
N ALA A 45 6.15 4.09 13.37
CA ALA A 45 7.57 3.74 13.46
C ALA A 45 8.46 4.49 12.45
N PHE A 46 7.91 4.85 11.29
CA PHE A 46 8.64 5.51 10.20
C PHE A 46 7.91 6.76 9.75
N PRO A 47 8.64 7.79 9.28
CA PRO A 47 7.97 8.89 8.60
C PRO A 47 7.13 8.39 7.44
N VAL A 48 6.00 9.03 7.21
CA VAL A 48 5.07 8.68 6.13
C VAL A 48 4.53 9.93 5.45
N LYS A 49 4.39 9.84 4.12
CA LYS A 49 3.72 10.85 3.30
C LYS A 49 2.43 10.24 2.77
N PHE A 50 1.33 10.94 2.96
CA PHE A 50 0.04 10.62 2.35
C PHE A 50 -0.22 11.63 1.25
N THR A 51 -0.20 11.17 0.00
CA THR A 51 -0.55 11.99 -1.15
C THR A 51 -1.91 11.56 -1.68
N ILE A 52 -2.80 12.53 -1.85
CA ILE A 52 -4.13 12.30 -2.40
C ILE A 52 -4.31 13.11 -3.68
N TRP A 53 -4.91 12.49 -4.68
CA TRP A 53 -5.42 13.14 -5.87
C TRP A 53 -6.94 13.21 -5.81
N ILE A 54 -7.52 14.36 -6.11
CA ILE A 54 -8.96 14.62 -6.07
C ILE A 54 -9.40 15.05 -7.48
N PRO A 55 -10.40 14.39 -8.11
CA PRO A 55 -10.91 14.81 -9.40
C PRO A 55 -11.51 16.23 -9.31
N GLU A 56 -11.09 17.13 -10.20
CA GLU A 56 -11.49 18.56 -10.16
C GLU A 56 -12.99 18.77 -10.37
N GLU A 57 -13.65 17.86 -11.08
CA GLU A 57 -15.08 17.92 -11.39
C GLU A 57 -15.99 17.41 -10.26
N VAL A 58 -15.43 16.88 -9.15
CA VAL A 58 -16.20 16.27 -8.07
C VAL A 58 -16.33 17.23 -6.90
N ASN A 59 -17.55 17.72 -6.67
CA ASN A 59 -17.85 18.63 -5.56
C ASN A 59 -17.94 17.92 -4.20
N THR A 60 -18.33 16.66 -4.19
CA THR A 60 -18.44 15.84 -2.94
C THR A 60 -17.97 14.44 -3.24
N LEU A 61 -16.95 14.01 -2.54
CA LEU A 61 -16.37 12.69 -2.70
C LEU A 61 -17.27 11.62 -2.08
N ARG A 62 -17.40 10.48 -2.79
CA ARG A 62 -18.18 9.33 -2.32
C ARG A 62 -17.33 8.29 -1.60
N GLY A 63 -16.02 8.31 -1.78
CA GLY A 63 -15.09 7.36 -1.18
C GLY A 63 -13.65 7.70 -1.48
N ILE A 64 -12.76 6.87 -0.94
CA ILE A 64 -11.32 6.96 -1.19
C ILE A 64 -10.84 5.60 -1.69
N ILE A 65 -10.13 5.59 -2.82
CA ILE A 65 -9.34 4.44 -3.25
C ILE A 65 -7.94 4.59 -2.68
N VAL A 66 -7.50 3.62 -1.89
CA VAL A 66 -6.15 3.62 -1.30
C VAL A 66 -5.28 2.62 -2.05
N HIS A 67 -4.21 3.11 -2.66
CA HIS A 67 -3.20 2.32 -3.35
C HIS A 67 -1.98 2.14 -2.46
N GLN A 68 -1.89 1.02 -1.72
CA GLN A 68 -0.84 0.76 -0.75
C GLN A 68 0.27 -0.11 -1.35
N HIS A 69 1.48 0.44 -1.44
CA HIS A 69 2.68 -0.28 -1.87
C HIS A 69 3.11 -1.39 -0.90
N GLY A 70 4.03 -2.25 -1.35
CA GLY A 70 4.61 -3.32 -0.54
C GLY A 70 5.74 -2.86 0.39
N CYS A 71 6.36 -3.84 1.06
CA CYS A 71 7.50 -3.62 1.95
C CYS A 71 8.80 -3.37 1.21
N GLY A 72 9.72 -2.73 1.91
CA GLY A 72 11.07 -2.45 1.46
C GLY A 72 11.21 -1.08 0.80
N GLU A 73 12.40 -0.55 0.86
CA GLU A 73 12.70 0.80 0.41
C GLU A 73 12.24 1.07 -1.04
N GLY A 74 12.51 0.13 -1.96
CA GLY A 74 12.12 0.27 -3.36
C GLY A 74 10.60 0.36 -3.57
N SER A 75 9.82 -0.44 -2.82
CA SER A 75 8.36 -0.39 -2.87
C SER A 75 7.81 0.88 -2.22
N CYS A 76 8.40 1.30 -1.10
CA CYS A 76 8.03 2.55 -0.45
C CYS A 76 8.25 3.75 -1.38
N LYS A 77 9.33 3.74 -2.16
CA LYS A 77 9.56 4.74 -3.21
C LYS A 77 8.43 4.79 -4.24
N SER A 78 7.91 3.64 -4.67
CA SER A 78 6.79 3.60 -5.62
C SER A 78 5.49 4.19 -5.06
N GLY A 79 5.30 4.20 -3.74
CA GLY A 79 4.18 4.88 -3.10
C GLY A 79 4.14 6.39 -3.36
N LEU A 80 5.29 7.00 -3.66
CA LEU A 80 5.42 8.43 -3.91
C LEU A 80 4.66 8.91 -5.15
N THR A 81 4.56 8.05 -6.17
CA THR A 81 3.93 8.36 -7.46
C THR A 81 2.59 7.67 -7.63
N GLY A 82 2.11 6.92 -6.64
CA GLY A 82 0.88 6.15 -6.75
C GLY A 82 -0.37 7.01 -7.00
N ALA A 83 -0.41 8.23 -6.46
CA ALA A 83 -1.50 9.17 -6.70
C ALA A 83 -1.49 9.75 -8.14
N TRP A 84 -0.40 9.61 -8.90
CA TRP A 84 -0.28 10.02 -10.31
C TRP A 84 -0.56 8.90 -11.30
N ASP A 85 -0.92 7.70 -10.85
CA ASP A 85 -1.24 6.58 -11.72
C ASP A 85 -2.58 6.82 -12.43
N LEU A 86 -2.53 6.99 -13.76
CA LEU A 86 -3.69 7.35 -14.58
C LEU A 86 -4.79 6.28 -14.60
N HIS A 87 -4.45 4.99 -14.43
CA HIS A 87 -5.45 3.93 -14.36
C HIS A 87 -6.25 4.01 -13.07
N TRP A 88 -5.55 4.22 -11.95
CA TRP A 88 -6.20 4.40 -10.66
C TRP A 88 -6.99 5.71 -10.58
N GLN A 89 -6.48 6.78 -11.18
CA GLN A 89 -7.22 8.05 -11.30
C GLN A 89 -8.49 7.88 -12.13
N ALA A 90 -8.43 7.16 -13.27
CA ALA A 90 -9.60 6.88 -14.09
C ALA A 90 -10.66 6.07 -13.31
N LEU A 91 -10.24 5.09 -12.52
CA LEU A 91 -11.14 4.33 -11.65
C LEU A 91 -11.75 5.22 -10.56
N ALA A 92 -10.94 6.05 -9.90
CA ALA A 92 -11.40 6.95 -8.86
C ALA A 92 -12.42 7.97 -9.42
N ARG A 93 -12.10 8.61 -10.55
CA ARG A 93 -13.01 9.54 -11.25
C ARG A 93 -14.35 8.89 -11.60
N LYS A 94 -14.33 7.65 -12.12
CA LYS A 94 -15.55 6.92 -12.48
C LYS A 94 -16.53 6.76 -11.31
N HIS A 95 -16.03 6.75 -10.09
CA HIS A 95 -16.81 6.49 -8.88
C HIS A 95 -16.92 7.71 -7.94
N ASP A 96 -16.54 8.90 -8.39
CA ASP A 96 -16.49 10.12 -7.60
C ASP A 96 -15.65 9.95 -6.31
N CYS A 97 -14.53 9.24 -6.44
CA CYS A 97 -13.61 8.95 -5.34
C CYS A 97 -12.32 9.74 -5.47
N ALA A 98 -11.66 9.98 -4.34
CA ALA A 98 -10.26 10.39 -4.33
C ALA A 98 -9.34 9.16 -4.49
N LEU A 99 -8.11 9.37 -4.97
CA LEU A 99 -7.06 8.36 -5.00
C LEU A 99 -5.95 8.75 -4.01
N MET A 100 -5.69 7.89 -3.03
CA MET A 100 -4.63 8.09 -2.05
C MET A 100 -3.51 7.07 -2.22
N ALA A 101 -2.27 7.53 -2.12
CA ALA A 101 -1.07 6.70 -2.10
C ALA A 101 -0.19 7.05 -0.89
N PRO A 102 -0.19 6.22 0.16
CA PRO A 102 0.75 6.34 1.27
C PRO A 102 2.17 5.96 0.83
N SER A 103 3.18 6.61 1.41
CA SER A 103 4.60 6.28 1.20
C SER A 103 5.35 6.34 2.52
N TYR A 104 5.66 5.16 3.07
CA TYR A 104 6.45 5.02 4.30
C TYR A 104 7.94 5.12 3.98
N GLU A 105 8.69 5.91 4.74
CA GLU A 105 10.14 6.04 4.61
C GLU A 105 10.85 4.90 5.34
N GLN A 106 10.51 3.66 4.98
CA GLN A 106 11.06 2.46 5.60
C GLN A 106 12.52 2.25 5.20
N PRO A 107 13.47 2.15 6.16
CA PRO A 107 14.85 1.78 5.86
C PRO A 107 14.95 0.36 5.27
N GLN A 108 15.94 0.14 4.38
CA GLN A 108 16.12 -1.10 3.62
C GLN A 108 16.03 -2.39 4.44
N LYS A 109 16.61 -2.39 5.65
CA LYS A 109 16.67 -3.57 6.53
C LYS A 109 15.64 -3.56 7.66
N ALA A 110 14.75 -2.58 7.68
CA ALA A 110 13.78 -2.47 8.77
C ALA A 110 12.68 -3.52 8.65
N ASN A 111 12.14 -3.92 9.80
CA ASN A 111 11.01 -4.85 9.84
C ASN A 111 9.75 -4.18 9.28
N CYS A 112 9.20 -4.77 8.24
CA CYS A 112 8.00 -4.27 7.58
C CYS A 112 6.78 -4.28 8.50
N GLN A 113 6.69 -5.19 9.46
CA GLN A 113 5.57 -5.26 10.41
C GLN A 113 5.38 -3.94 11.18
N LEU A 114 6.43 -3.14 11.32
CA LEU A 114 6.35 -1.85 12.00
C LEU A 114 5.41 -0.83 11.33
N TRP A 115 5.00 -1.07 10.07
CA TRP A 115 3.96 -0.27 9.43
C TRP A 115 2.90 -1.11 8.71
N CYS A 116 3.23 -2.29 8.16
CA CYS A 116 2.25 -3.09 7.44
C CYS A 116 1.25 -3.81 8.36
N ASP A 117 1.54 -3.93 9.62
CA ASP A 117 0.52 -4.19 10.64
C ASP A 117 -0.07 -2.83 11.08
N PRO A 118 -1.33 -2.52 10.75
CA PRO A 118 -1.91 -1.22 11.03
C PRO A 118 -1.96 -0.87 12.52
N ARG A 119 -1.94 -1.87 13.40
CA ARG A 119 -1.92 -1.70 14.87
C ARG A 119 -0.62 -1.07 15.40
N ASN A 120 0.41 -0.99 14.57
CA ASN A 120 1.70 -0.36 14.90
C ASN A 120 1.74 1.13 14.50
N GLY A 121 0.61 1.84 14.61
CA GLY A 121 0.49 3.28 14.42
C GLY A 121 0.20 3.74 12.99
N SER A 122 0.25 2.84 11.99
CA SER A 122 -0.07 3.25 10.61
C SER A 122 -1.58 3.45 10.38
N ASP A 123 -2.46 2.81 11.16
CA ASP A 123 -3.89 3.12 11.18
C ASP A 123 -4.14 4.53 11.72
N ASP A 124 -3.56 4.88 12.86
CA ASP A 124 -3.73 6.22 13.45
C ASP A 124 -3.25 7.30 12.49
N ALA A 125 -2.07 7.10 11.87
CA ALA A 125 -1.53 8.03 10.90
C ALA A 125 -2.41 8.17 9.65
N PHE A 126 -2.96 7.06 9.15
CA PHE A 126 -3.88 7.07 8.01
C PHE A 126 -5.15 7.86 8.35
N ARG A 127 -5.81 7.57 9.47
CA ARG A 127 -7.03 8.27 9.88
C ARG A 127 -6.79 9.76 10.14
N GLN A 128 -5.66 10.11 10.76
CA GLN A 128 -5.28 11.51 10.95
C GLN A 128 -5.04 12.21 9.60
N SER A 129 -4.43 11.51 8.63
CA SER A 129 -4.19 12.08 7.31
C SER A 129 -5.49 12.45 6.57
N LEU A 130 -6.56 11.68 6.77
CA LEU A 130 -7.87 11.99 6.16
C LEU A 130 -8.45 13.29 6.71
N VAL A 131 -8.29 13.53 8.02
CA VAL A 131 -8.73 14.80 8.66
C VAL A 131 -7.92 15.97 8.12
N ASP A 132 -6.59 15.84 8.06
CA ASP A 132 -5.73 16.96 7.69
C ASP A 132 -5.78 17.25 6.18
N LEU A 133 -5.85 16.19 5.34
CA LEU A 133 -6.08 16.35 3.89
C LEU A 133 -7.45 16.94 3.61
N GLY A 134 -8.48 16.57 4.39
CA GLY A 134 -9.82 17.17 4.27
C GLY A 134 -9.81 18.68 4.50
N LYS A 135 -9.08 19.14 5.51
CA LYS A 135 -8.89 20.57 5.76
C LYS A 135 -8.08 21.25 4.64
N LEU A 136 -7.00 20.60 4.20
CA LEU A 136 -6.09 21.16 3.21
C LEU A 136 -6.75 21.28 1.82
N SER A 137 -7.58 20.30 1.43
CA SER A 137 -8.21 20.24 0.11
C SER A 137 -9.59 20.90 0.03
N GLY A 138 -10.20 21.24 1.18
CA GLY A 138 -11.59 21.72 1.23
C GLY A 138 -12.63 20.60 1.15
N HIS A 139 -12.23 19.32 1.33
CA HIS A 139 -13.09 18.13 1.30
C HIS A 139 -13.18 17.48 2.71
N PRO A 140 -13.87 18.10 3.69
CA PRO A 140 -13.94 17.60 5.06
C PRO A 140 -14.57 16.21 5.18
N GLU A 141 -15.35 15.79 4.19
CA GLU A 141 -15.94 14.46 4.10
C GLU A 141 -14.90 13.34 4.05
N LEU A 142 -13.64 13.61 3.67
CA LEU A 142 -12.54 12.62 3.69
C LEU A 142 -12.43 11.90 5.03
N ALA A 143 -12.70 12.60 6.13
CA ALA A 143 -12.66 12.01 7.47
C ALA A 143 -13.72 10.90 7.69
N THR A 144 -14.83 10.91 6.93
CA THR A 144 -16.00 10.06 7.20
C THR A 144 -16.42 9.15 6.06
N ILE A 145 -16.04 9.41 4.82
CA ILE A 145 -16.39 8.58 3.65
C ILE A 145 -15.70 7.22 3.68
N PRO A 146 -16.28 6.20 3.00
CA PRO A 146 -15.75 4.84 2.99
C PRO A 146 -14.48 4.69 2.13
N TRP A 147 -13.80 3.56 2.34
CA TRP A 147 -12.54 3.22 1.71
C TRP A 147 -12.64 1.98 0.81
N ALA A 148 -12.03 2.04 -0.38
CA ALA A 148 -11.70 0.87 -1.19
C ALA A 148 -10.19 0.66 -1.14
N LEU A 149 -9.74 -0.51 -0.70
CA LEU A 149 -8.33 -0.75 -0.43
C LEU A 149 -7.72 -1.67 -1.49
N TRP A 150 -6.63 -1.25 -2.09
CA TRP A 150 -5.71 -2.12 -2.81
C TRP A 150 -4.36 -2.13 -2.10
N GLY A 151 -3.79 -3.31 -1.90
CA GLY A 151 -2.47 -3.44 -1.30
C GLY A 151 -1.66 -4.59 -1.90
N HIS A 152 -0.37 -4.35 -2.11
CA HIS A 152 0.57 -5.35 -2.58
C HIS A 152 1.53 -5.78 -1.46
N SER A 153 1.76 -7.09 -1.29
CA SER A 153 2.73 -7.63 -0.33
C SER A 153 2.44 -7.14 1.10
N GLY A 154 3.34 -6.40 1.74
CA GLY A 154 3.07 -5.74 3.02
C GLY A 154 1.87 -4.79 2.97
N GLY A 155 1.63 -4.14 1.82
CA GLY A 155 0.42 -3.34 1.63
C GLY A 155 -0.86 -4.17 1.62
N GLY A 156 -0.81 -5.41 1.13
CA GLY A 156 -1.92 -6.36 1.24
C GLY A 156 -2.16 -6.80 2.70
N HIS A 157 -1.08 -6.99 3.46
CA HIS A 157 -1.18 -7.23 4.90
C HIS A 157 -1.85 -6.03 5.61
N TRP A 158 -1.40 -4.81 5.30
CA TRP A 158 -2.00 -3.57 5.83
C TRP A 158 -3.48 -3.46 5.46
N ALA A 159 -3.81 -3.59 4.18
CA ALA A 159 -5.20 -3.47 3.70
C ALA A 159 -6.13 -4.51 4.34
N GLY A 160 -5.70 -5.76 4.43
CA GLY A 160 -6.45 -6.80 5.13
C GLY A 160 -6.55 -6.56 6.64
N GLY A 161 -5.48 -6.02 7.27
CA GLY A 161 -5.50 -5.59 8.67
C GLY A 161 -6.52 -4.47 8.92
N MET A 162 -6.62 -3.50 7.99
CA MET A 162 -7.64 -2.45 8.05
C MET A 162 -9.07 -3.00 7.93
N VAL A 163 -9.28 -4.06 7.12
CA VAL A 163 -10.58 -4.76 7.08
C VAL A 163 -10.93 -5.34 8.46
N MET A 164 -9.94 -5.86 9.19
CA MET A 164 -10.18 -6.42 10.52
C MET A 164 -10.45 -5.33 11.58
N LEU A 165 -9.87 -4.13 11.41
CA LEU A 165 -10.03 -3.03 12.37
C LEU A 165 -11.26 -2.16 12.10
N HIS A 166 -11.58 -1.90 10.83
CA HIS A 166 -12.61 -0.95 10.41
C HIS A 166 -13.55 -1.52 9.32
N PRO A 167 -14.16 -2.69 9.54
CA PRO A 167 -14.99 -3.33 8.52
C PRO A 167 -16.19 -2.46 8.09
N ASP A 168 -16.68 -1.58 8.96
CA ASP A 168 -17.76 -0.63 8.71
C ASP A 168 -17.37 0.51 7.76
N ARG A 169 -16.07 0.76 7.58
CA ARG A 169 -15.54 1.80 6.71
C ARG A 169 -15.10 1.29 5.34
N ILE A 170 -15.01 -0.02 5.14
CA ILE A 170 -14.42 -0.59 3.92
C ILE A 170 -15.48 -1.19 3.01
N ILE A 171 -15.55 -0.66 1.79
CA ILE A 171 -16.49 -1.13 0.76
C ILE A 171 -15.96 -2.30 -0.05
N ALA A 172 -14.64 -2.42 -0.22
CA ALA A 172 -13.97 -3.54 -0.87
C ALA A 172 -12.48 -3.52 -0.56
N ALA A 173 -11.85 -4.71 -0.57
CA ALA A 173 -10.41 -4.85 -0.44
C ALA A 173 -9.84 -5.81 -1.50
N TRP A 174 -8.78 -5.40 -2.17
CA TRP A 174 -8.02 -6.24 -3.09
C TRP A 174 -6.61 -6.44 -2.55
N LEU A 175 -6.32 -7.67 -2.13
CA LEU A 175 -5.09 -8.08 -1.46
C LEU A 175 -4.20 -8.81 -2.46
N ARG A 176 -3.20 -8.11 -2.99
CA ARG A 176 -2.24 -8.69 -3.93
C ARG A 176 -1.02 -9.23 -3.20
N SER A 177 -0.86 -10.55 -3.19
CA SER A 177 0.34 -11.24 -2.67
C SER A 177 0.68 -10.93 -1.20
N GLY A 178 -0.32 -10.61 -0.39
CA GLY A 178 -0.14 -10.33 1.04
C GLY A 178 -1.47 -10.27 1.76
N VAL A 179 -1.54 -10.88 2.94
CA VAL A 179 -2.71 -10.90 3.82
C VAL A 179 -2.26 -10.83 5.27
N PRO A 180 -3.08 -10.33 6.21
CA PRO A 180 -2.81 -10.45 7.63
C PRO A 180 -2.99 -11.90 8.09
N TYR A 181 -2.36 -12.27 9.19
CA TYR A 181 -2.61 -13.55 9.82
C TYR A 181 -3.86 -13.47 10.70
N LEU A 182 -4.75 -14.45 10.54
CA LEU A 182 -5.94 -14.64 11.39
C LEU A 182 -5.73 -15.71 12.47
N GLN A 183 -4.60 -16.43 12.37
CA GLN A 183 -4.16 -17.44 13.33
C GLN A 183 -2.66 -17.26 13.61
N THR A 184 -2.22 -17.64 14.79
CA THR A 184 -0.80 -17.63 15.12
C THR A 184 -0.05 -18.58 14.18
N ASN A 185 1.01 -18.09 13.57
CA ASN A 185 1.88 -18.87 12.71
C ASN A 185 3.16 -19.24 13.50
N PRO A 186 3.42 -20.54 13.78
CA PRO A 186 4.62 -20.95 14.51
C PRO A 186 5.93 -20.54 13.83
N ASP A 187 5.95 -20.45 12.49
CA ASP A 187 7.11 -20.01 11.71
C ASP A 187 7.34 -18.50 11.77
N ARG A 188 6.36 -17.74 12.24
CA ARG A 188 6.38 -16.28 12.34
C ARG A 188 5.71 -15.82 13.63
N PRO A 189 6.29 -16.19 14.79
CA PRO A 189 5.75 -15.80 16.10
C PRO A 189 5.81 -14.29 16.37
N ASP A 190 6.62 -13.59 15.60
CA ASP A 190 6.75 -12.13 15.62
C ASP A 190 5.52 -11.40 15.03
N ILE A 191 4.68 -12.09 14.24
CA ILE A 191 3.49 -11.51 13.64
C ILE A 191 2.27 -11.91 14.46
N LYS A 192 1.64 -10.91 15.08
CA LYS A 192 0.42 -11.13 15.87
C LYS A 192 -0.78 -11.39 14.95
N ALA A 193 -1.56 -12.42 15.22
CA ALA A 193 -2.81 -12.67 14.53
C ALA A 193 -3.83 -11.54 14.78
N HIS A 194 -4.63 -11.24 13.76
CA HIS A 194 -5.79 -10.37 13.91
C HIS A 194 -7.01 -11.19 14.36
N GLN A 195 -7.88 -10.58 15.14
CA GLN A 195 -9.22 -11.11 15.36
C GLN A 195 -10.05 -10.88 14.09
N LEU A 196 -10.90 -11.83 13.76
CA LEU A 196 -11.83 -11.73 12.64
C LEU A 196 -13.20 -11.29 13.17
N PRO A 197 -13.56 -10.00 13.11
CA PRO A 197 -14.87 -9.56 13.55
C PRO A 197 -15.94 -10.00 12.53
N ARG A 198 -17.15 -10.27 13.02
CA ARG A 198 -18.26 -10.73 12.16
C ARG A 198 -18.56 -9.78 11.00
N GLN A 199 -18.45 -8.46 11.22
CA GLN A 199 -18.68 -7.47 10.18
C GLN A 199 -17.67 -7.57 9.03
N ALA A 200 -16.42 -8.02 9.28
CA ALA A 200 -15.43 -8.20 8.23
C ALA A 200 -15.82 -9.30 7.21
N LEU A 201 -16.71 -10.22 7.57
CA LEU A 201 -17.25 -11.23 6.65
C LEU A 201 -18.14 -10.63 5.56
N GLU A 202 -18.70 -9.45 5.80
CA GLU A 202 -19.54 -8.73 4.84
C GLU A 202 -18.75 -7.88 3.84
N VAL A 203 -17.46 -7.64 4.10
CA VAL A 203 -16.59 -6.87 3.21
C VAL A 203 -16.18 -7.73 2.02
N PRO A 204 -16.44 -7.31 0.76
CA PRO A 204 -15.93 -8.02 -0.42
C PRO A 204 -14.40 -7.98 -0.46
N ILE A 205 -13.77 -9.15 -0.38
CA ILE A 205 -12.31 -9.30 -0.43
C ILE A 205 -11.92 -10.12 -1.64
N MET A 206 -10.95 -9.65 -2.42
CA MET A 206 -10.28 -10.42 -3.45
C MET A 206 -8.82 -10.67 -3.09
N CYS A 207 -8.42 -11.93 -2.96
CA CYS A 207 -7.03 -12.35 -2.87
C CYS A 207 -6.48 -12.60 -4.27
N ASN A 208 -5.42 -11.93 -4.66
CA ASN A 208 -4.78 -12.13 -5.96
C ASN A 208 -3.34 -12.61 -5.80
N LEU A 209 -3.00 -13.71 -6.46
CA LEU A 209 -1.72 -14.41 -6.33
C LEU A 209 -1.12 -14.81 -7.68
N GLY A 210 0.21 -14.81 -7.75
CA GLY A 210 0.96 -15.48 -8.81
C GLY A 210 1.23 -16.94 -8.49
N THR A 211 1.18 -17.83 -9.49
CA THR A 211 1.47 -19.25 -9.26
C THR A 211 2.91 -19.52 -8.81
N LYS A 212 3.86 -18.63 -9.13
CA LYS A 212 5.26 -18.74 -8.68
C LYS A 212 5.48 -18.27 -7.23
N GLU A 213 4.43 -17.95 -6.51
CA GLU A 213 4.51 -17.49 -5.11
C GLU A 213 4.24 -18.61 -4.10
N GLY A 214 4.57 -19.85 -4.45
CA GLY A 214 4.45 -21.03 -3.59
C GLY A 214 3.54 -22.13 -4.11
N TYR A 215 2.87 -21.97 -5.26
CA TYR A 215 2.14 -23.05 -5.92
C TYR A 215 3.07 -23.87 -6.81
N SER A 216 3.69 -23.29 -7.83
CA SER A 216 4.62 -23.95 -8.74
C SER A 216 6.09 -23.85 -8.33
N ASP A 217 6.48 -22.79 -7.58
CA ASP A 217 7.80 -22.62 -6.99
C ASP A 217 7.70 -22.73 -5.47
N LYS A 218 8.10 -23.87 -4.91
CA LYS A 218 8.03 -24.18 -3.48
C LYS A 218 9.24 -23.72 -2.69
N SER A 219 10.32 -23.29 -3.34
CA SER A 219 11.61 -22.95 -2.73
C SER A 219 12.01 -21.49 -2.91
N GLY A 220 11.31 -20.75 -3.74
CA GLY A 220 11.58 -19.34 -4.02
C GLY A 220 11.37 -18.43 -2.78
N ARG A 221 11.95 -17.25 -2.83
CA ARG A 221 11.84 -16.24 -1.76
C ARG A 221 10.40 -15.99 -1.30
N PHE A 222 9.44 -16.10 -2.19
CA PHE A 222 8.04 -15.81 -1.96
C PHE A 222 7.16 -17.07 -1.85
N ALA A 223 7.76 -18.25 -1.69
CA ALA A 223 7.03 -19.52 -1.63
C ALA A 223 6.02 -19.58 -0.45
N ARG A 224 6.20 -18.78 0.59
CA ARG A 224 5.28 -18.70 1.73
C ARG A 224 4.03 -17.85 1.48
N VAL A 225 3.98 -17.10 0.39
CA VAL A 225 2.84 -16.22 0.08
C VAL A 225 1.60 -17.02 -0.21
N TRP A 226 1.73 -18.10 -1.01
CA TRP A 226 0.60 -18.96 -1.35
C TRP A 226 -0.08 -19.59 -0.15
N PRO A 227 0.63 -20.36 0.72
CA PRO A 227 0.00 -20.98 1.88
C PRO A 227 -0.59 -19.96 2.87
N ALA A 228 0.03 -18.79 3.05
CA ALA A 228 -0.51 -17.76 3.92
C ALA A 228 -1.85 -17.20 3.40
N ASN A 229 -1.92 -16.93 2.09
CA ASN A 229 -3.16 -16.46 1.47
C ASN A 229 -4.24 -17.53 1.43
N LEU A 230 -3.87 -18.80 1.23
CA LEU A 230 -4.82 -19.92 1.27
C LEU A 230 -5.45 -20.05 2.66
N ALA A 231 -4.65 -20.01 3.73
CA ALA A 231 -5.14 -20.08 5.10
C ALA A 231 -6.08 -18.90 5.43
N PHE A 232 -5.76 -17.70 4.97
CA PHE A 232 -6.62 -16.52 5.12
C PHE A 232 -7.96 -16.72 4.39
N PHE A 233 -7.91 -17.15 3.13
CA PHE A 233 -9.10 -17.45 2.33
C PHE A 233 -9.99 -18.51 2.99
N GLU A 234 -9.40 -19.65 3.37
CA GLU A 234 -10.12 -20.76 3.99
C GLU A 234 -10.78 -20.34 5.31
N THR A 235 -10.09 -19.55 6.13
CA THR A 235 -10.63 -19.06 7.41
C THR A 235 -11.88 -18.20 7.22
N ILE A 236 -11.86 -17.28 6.24
CA ILE A 236 -13.01 -16.40 5.95
C ILE A 236 -14.11 -17.16 5.23
N SER A 237 -13.76 -17.99 4.24
CA SER A 237 -14.71 -18.78 3.45
C SER A 237 -15.47 -19.79 4.30
N ALA A 238 -14.84 -20.44 5.27
CA ALA A 238 -15.47 -21.35 6.21
C ALA A 238 -16.57 -20.69 7.07
N GLN A 239 -16.48 -19.36 7.24
CA GLN A 239 -17.48 -18.57 7.94
C GLN A 239 -18.45 -17.85 6.98
N GLN A 240 -18.48 -18.27 5.71
CA GLN A 240 -19.34 -17.72 4.65
C GLN A 240 -19.06 -16.22 4.35
N GLY A 241 -17.83 -15.76 4.59
CA GLY A 241 -17.42 -14.40 4.27
C GLY A 241 -17.30 -14.17 2.77
N ARG A 242 -17.46 -12.92 2.35
CA ARG A 242 -17.41 -12.48 0.94
C ARG A 242 -15.98 -12.40 0.45
N ILE A 243 -15.38 -13.56 0.14
CA ILE A 243 -13.99 -13.63 -0.32
C ILE A 243 -13.88 -14.41 -1.63
N ALA A 244 -12.99 -13.96 -2.52
CA ALA A 244 -12.68 -14.61 -3.80
C ALA A 244 -11.18 -14.71 -4.04
N TYR A 245 -10.79 -15.65 -4.91
CA TYR A 245 -9.43 -15.80 -5.41
C TYR A 245 -9.32 -15.38 -6.87
N SER A 246 -8.26 -14.64 -7.18
CA SER A 246 -7.82 -14.37 -8.54
C SER A 246 -6.38 -14.85 -8.70
N ILE A 247 -6.16 -15.86 -9.55
CA ILE A 247 -4.84 -16.46 -9.76
C ILE A 247 -4.24 -15.92 -11.05
N ALA A 248 -3.00 -15.43 -10.99
CA ALA A 248 -2.21 -15.00 -12.14
C ALA A 248 -1.23 -16.11 -12.53
N PRO A 249 -1.49 -16.89 -13.60
CA PRO A 249 -0.62 -17.97 -14.04
C PRO A 249 0.79 -17.47 -14.39
N LEU A 250 1.82 -18.26 -14.05
CA LEU A 250 3.23 -18.01 -14.35
C LEU A 250 3.79 -16.68 -13.83
N THR A 251 3.08 -16.02 -12.93
CA THR A 251 3.44 -14.74 -12.34
C THR A 251 4.11 -14.96 -11.00
N SER A 252 5.13 -14.15 -10.69
CA SER A 252 5.83 -14.10 -9.41
C SER A 252 5.28 -12.97 -8.53
N HIS A 253 6.08 -12.52 -7.56
CA HIS A 253 5.71 -11.47 -6.61
C HIS A 253 5.79 -10.07 -7.26
N GLU A 254 4.89 -9.81 -8.18
CA GLU A 254 4.84 -8.59 -8.99
C GLU A 254 3.60 -7.76 -8.63
N CYS A 255 3.74 -6.44 -8.61
CA CYS A 255 2.64 -5.52 -8.32
C CYS A 255 2.15 -4.72 -9.54
N GLY A 256 2.92 -4.68 -10.62
CA GLY A 256 2.58 -3.88 -11.79
C GLY A 256 2.96 -4.59 -13.08
N ASN A 257 2.05 -5.36 -13.63
CA ASN A 257 2.17 -5.79 -15.02
C ASN A 257 0.84 -5.57 -15.74
N GLN A 258 0.85 -5.62 -17.06
CA GLN A 258 -0.32 -5.38 -17.92
C GLN A 258 -1.50 -6.32 -17.61
N ARG A 259 -1.28 -7.46 -16.94
CA ARG A 259 -2.35 -8.40 -16.56
C ARG A 259 -3.26 -7.83 -15.48
N TYR A 260 -2.77 -6.93 -14.63
CA TYR A 260 -3.58 -6.27 -13.59
C TYR A 260 -4.34 -5.06 -14.12
N LEU A 261 -3.88 -4.47 -15.22
CA LEU A 261 -4.54 -3.34 -15.87
C LEU A 261 -5.85 -3.74 -16.56
N ALA A 262 -6.03 -5.03 -16.83
CA ALA A 262 -7.23 -5.54 -17.51
C ALA A 262 -8.38 -5.94 -16.56
N ILE A 263 -8.17 -5.95 -15.25
CA ILE A 263 -9.14 -6.50 -14.28
C ILE A 263 -10.21 -5.49 -13.81
N PRO A 264 -10.04 -4.17 -13.81
CA PRO A 264 -11.13 -3.27 -13.44
C PRO A 264 -12.17 -3.09 -14.56
N ARG A 265 -12.75 -4.18 -15.02
CA ARG A 265 -13.97 -4.16 -15.84
C ARG A 265 -15.09 -4.82 -15.04
N PHE A 266 -15.48 -4.13 -13.99
CA PHE A 266 -16.75 -4.41 -13.29
C PHE A 266 -17.72 -3.27 -13.53
#